data_cf42b5d52f32ca0ec71393fab1cdd72f
#
_entry.id   cf42b5d52f32ca0ec71393fab1cdd72f
#
_cell.length_a   1.000
_cell.length_b   1.000
_cell.length_c   1.000
_cell.angle_alpha   90.00
_cell.angle_beta   90.00
_cell.angle_gamma   90.00
#
_symmetry.space_group_name_H-M   'P 1'
#
loop_
_entity.id
_entity.type
_entity.pdbx_description
1 polymer ?
#
loop_
_entity_poly.entity_id
_entity_poly.type
_entity_poly.pdbx_seq_one_letter_code
_entity_poly.pdbx_strand_id
1 'polypeptide(L)'
;MPKIYIDQGHNPSGFNTGAEGNGLREQDVTYAVGRELATLLRRSGNYEVRLSRNTPNEVLGNSNAGSLRERVNDANAWGADYFISIHTWR
;
A
#
# COMPACT_ATOMS: atom_id res chain seq x y z
N MET A 1 16.78 -3.65 -12.74
CA MET A 1 15.66 -4.42 -12.15
C MET A 1 14.39 -3.59 -12.21
N PRO A 2 13.27 -4.19 -12.59
CA PRO A 2 11.98 -3.48 -12.54
C PRO A 2 11.66 -3.01 -11.13
N LYS A 3 11.05 -1.82 -11.06
CA LYS A 3 10.61 -1.22 -9.80
C LYS A 3 9.11 -1.45 -9.64
N ILE A 4 8.74 -2.13 -8.57
CA ILE A 4 7.35 -2.46 -8.26
C ILE A 4 6.93 -1.68 -7.02
N TYR A 5 5.90 -0.84 -7.19
CA TYR A 5 5.29 -0.11 -6.09
C TYR A 5 4.05 -0.86 -5.64
N ILE A 6 4.02 -1.22 -4.37
CA ILE A 6 2.88 -1.91 -3.78
C ILE A 6 2.09 -0.92 -2.95
N ASP A 7 0.88 -0.61 -3.40
CA ASP A 7 -0.06 0.26 -2.71
C ASP A 7 -0.95 -0.58 -1.80
N GLN A 8 -0.69 -0.48 -0.50
CA GLN A 8 -1.52 -1.12 0.51
C GLN A 8 -2.71 -0.21 0.79
N GLY A 9 -3.88 -0.56 0.26
CA GLY A 9 -5.07 0.26 0.30
C GLY A 9 -5.45 0.74 1.69
N HIS A 10 -6.00 1.94 1.74
CA HIS A 10 -6.53 2.61 2.92
C HIS A 10 -5.47 3.04 3.95
N ASN A 11 -5.84 4.04 4.74
CA ASN A 11 -5.06 4.50 5.88
C ASN A 11 -5.49 3.78 7.17
N PRO A 12 -4.60 3.64 8.15
CA PRO A 12 -4.95 2.99 9.42
C PRO A 12 -5.98 3.77 10.23
N SER A 13 -6.03 5.09 10.05
CA SER A 13 -6.94 5.96 10.77
C SER A 13 -7.16 7.26 10.01
N GLY A 14 -8.13 8.05 10.41
CA GLY A 14 -8.42 9.35 9.80
C GLY A 14 -9.10 9.22 8.45
N PHE A 15 -8.47 9.76 7.40
CA PHE A 15 -9.02 9.75 6.05
C PHE A 15 -8.71 8.44 5.33
N ASN A 16 -9.58 8.05 4.40
CA ASN A 16 -9.40 6.87 3.56
C ASN A 16 -9.20 5.59 4.37
N THR A 17 -9.99 5.42 5.41
CA THR A 17 -10.00 4.15 6.17
C THR A 17 -10.86 3.13 5.42
N GLY A 18 -10.52 1.85 5.61
CA GLY A 18 -11.24 0.75 5.00
C GLY A 18 -12.45 0.29 5.80
N ALA A 19 -13.15 -0.71 5.27
CA ALA A 19 -14.27 -1.33 5.95
C ALA A 19 -13.80 -2.20 7.12
N GLU A 20 -14.70 -2.37 8.09
CA GLU A 20 -14.47 -3.25 9.24
C GLU A 20 -15.61 -4.27 9.30
N GLY A 21 -15.27 -5.49 9.71
CA GLY A 21 -16.27 -6.53 9.90
C GLY A 21 -15.61 -7.81 10.39
N ASN A 22 -16.35 -8.59 11.19
CA ASN A 22 -15.89 -9.87 11.74
C ASN A 22 -14.54 -9.77 12.47
N GLY A 23 -14.28 -8.64 13.14
CA GLY A 23 -13.02 -8.40 13.82
C GLY A 23 -11.86 -8.02 12.94
N LEU A 24 -12.09 -7.80 11.63
CA LEU A 24 -11.05 -7.44 10.66
C LEU A 24 -11.24 -6.01 10.16
N ARG A 25 -10.14 -5.31 9.95
CA ARG A 25 -10.11 -4.00 9.31
C ARG A 25 -9.38 -4.14 7.97
N GLU A 26 -9.98 -3.62 6.91
CA GLU A 26 -9.41 -3.71 5.55
C GLU A 26 -7.99 -3.15 5.50
N GLN A 27 -7.74 -2.01 6.14
CA GLN A 27 -6.42 -1.38 6.15
C GLN A 27 -5.34 -2.24 6.84
N ASP A 28 -5.71 -3.06 7.81
CA ASP A 28 -4.77 -3.96 8.48
C ASP A 28 -4.44 -5.16 7.58
N VAL A 29 -5.45 -5.67 6.88
CA VAL A 29 -5.27 -6.79 5.94
C VAL A 29 -4.41 -6.37 4.75
N THR A 30 -4.70 -5.22 4.14
CA THR A 30 -3.93 -4.74 2.99
C THR A 30 -2.48 -4.44 3.37
N TYR A 31 -2.26 -3.93 4.58
CA TYR A 31 -0.90 -3.71 5.08
C TYR A 31 -0.12 -5.02 5.18
N ALA A 32 -0.71 -6.03 5.81
CA ALA A 32 -0.06 -7.32 6.02
C ALA A 32 0.20 -8.06 4.71
N VAL A 33 -0.78 -8.09 3.81
CA VAL A 33 -0.65 -8.75 2.50
C VAL A 33 0.42 -8.06 1.65
N GLY A 34 0.44 -6.74 1.65
CA GLY A 34 1.44 -5.97 0.91
C GLY A 34 2.86 -6.24 1.39
N ARG A 35 3.06 -6.31 2.70
CA ARG A 35 4.36 -6.66 3.27
C ARG A 35 4.81 -8.06 2.89
N GLU A 36 3.90 -9.01 2.91
CA GLU A 36 4.19 -10.39 2.53
C GLU A 36 4.60 -10.46 1.05
N LEU A 37 3.85 -9.81 0.19
CA LEU A 37 4.17 -9.75 -1.24
C LEU A 37 5.53 -9.09 -1.47
N ALA A 38 5.81 -7.99 -0.78
CA ALA A 38 7.10 -7.32 -0.88
C ALA A 38 8.26 -8.24 -0.48
N THR A 39 8.08 -9.00 0.59
CA THR A 39 9.08 -9.96 1.07
C THR A 39 9.36 -11.02 0.00
N LEU A 40 8.31 -11.58 -0.61
CA LEU A 40 8.46 -12.59 -1.65
C LEU A 40 9.17 -12.06 -2.88
N LEU A 41 8.79 -10.86 -3.32
CA LEU A 41 9.43 -10.23 -4.49
C LEU A 41 10.90 -9.90 -4.24
N ARG A 42 11.21 -9.39 -3.05
CA ARG A 42 12.59 -9.07 -2.67
C ARG A 42 13.46 -10.33 -2.59
N ARG A 43 12.91 -11.44 -2.09
CA ARG A 43 13.63 -12.73 -2.01
C ARG A 43 13.98 -13.27 -3.37
N SER A 44 13.18 -12.99 -4.39
CA SER A 44 13.49 -13.43 -5.76
C SER A 44 14.77 -12.81 -6.30
N GLY A 45 15.15 -11.63 -5.81
CA GLY A 45 16.33 -10.90 -6.28
C GLY A 45 16.16 -10.22 -7.63
N ASN A 46 14.95 -10.26 -8.22
CA ASN A 46 14.70 -9.77 -9.57
C ASN A 46 14.00 -8.40 -9.62
N TYR A 47 13.58 -7.86 -8.46
CA TYR A 47 12.79 -6.64 -8.40
C TYR A 47 13.25 -5.71 -7.28
N GLU A 48 13.13 -4.40 -7.51
CA GLU A 48 13.14 -3.41 -6.45
C GLU A 48 11.69 -3.17 -6.02
N VAL A 49 11.44 -3.09 -4.72
CA VAL A 49 10.08 -3.00 -4.19
C VAL A 49 9.97 -1.86 -3.19
N ARG A 50 8.92 -1.06 -3.35
CA ARG A 50 8.57 0.01 -2.40
C ARG A 50 7.13 -0.15 -1.98
N LEU A 51 6.86 0.08 -0.70
CA LEU A 51 5.51 0.01 -0.12
C LEU A 51 4.97 1.41 0.09
N SER A 52 3.65 1.60 -0.12
CA SER A 52 2.99 2.86 0.21
C SER A 52 2.98 3.10 1.72
N ARG A 53 2.74 2.04 2.50
CA ARG A 53 2.72 2.11 3.96
C ARG A 53 3.83 1.23 4.53
N ASN A 54 4.83 1.85 5.14
CA ASN A 54 6.00 1.15 5.66
C ASN A 54 5.83 0.73 7.13
N THR A 55 4.85 1.32 7.82
CA THR A 55 4.45 0.94 9.17
C THR A 55 2.94 0.81 9.24
N PRO A 56 2.39 0.03 10.20
CA PRO A 56 0.94 -0.13 10.32
C PRO A 56 0.20 1.17 10.60
N ASN A 57 0.87 2.15 11.16
CA ASN A 57 0.26 3.41 11.61
C ASN A 57 0.51 4.59 10.66
N GLU A 58 1.16 4.35 9.53
CA GLU A 58 1.46 5.41 8.57
C GLU A 58 0.18 5.89 7.87
N VAL A 59 -0.08 7.20 7.95
CA VAL A 59 -1.23 7.86 7.31
C VAL A 59 -0.72 8.68 6.13
N LEU A 60 -1.35 8.50 4.96
CA LEU A 60 -0.98 9.19 3.73
C LEU A 60 -2.05 10.21 3.34
N GLY A 61 -1.61 11.46 3.17
CA GLY A 61 -2.48 12.56 2.79
C GLY A 61 -3.35 13.07 3.94
N ASN A 62 -4.14 14.10 3.65
CA ASN A 62 -5.03 14.73 4.63
C ASN A 62 -6.49 14.76 4.17
N SER A 63 -6.85 13.95 3.19
CA SER A 63 -8.20 13.75 2.68
C SER A 63 -8.25 12.43 1.95
N ASN A 64 -9.46 11.94 1.61
CA ASN A 64 -9.57 10.70 0.83
C ASN A 64 -8.88 10.83 -0.53
N ALA A 65 -9.16 11.89 -1.27
CA ALA A 65 -8.53 12.15 -2.56
C ALA A 65 -7.03 12.40 -2.42
N GLY A 66 -6.62 13.12 -1.36
CA GLY A 66 -5.22 13.41 -1.06
C GLY A 66 -4.43 12.14 -0.74
N SER A 67 -5.04 11.21 0.00
CA SER A 67 -4.42 9.92 0.32
C SER A 67 -4.13 9.10 -0.94
N LEU A 68 -5.10 9.03 -1.86
CA LEU A 68 -4.91 8.32 -3.13
C LEU A 68 -3.85 8.99 -4.00
N ARG A 69 -3.88 10.32 -4.07
CA ARG A 69 -2.92 11.10 -4.86
C ARG A 69 -1.50 10.97 -4.32
N GLU A 70 -1.33 10.97 -3.00
CA GLU A 70 -0.04 10.83 -2.33
C GLU A 70 0.65 9.53 -2.75
N ARG A 71 -0.12 8.43 -2.84
CA ARG A 71 0.40 7.12 -3.23
C ARG A 71 0.87 7.12 -4.68
N VAL A 72 0.08 7.71 -5.58
CA VAL A 72 0.45 7.82 -6.99
C VAL A 72 1.67 8.72 -7.17
N ASN A 73 1.72 9.85 -6.48
CA ASN A 73 2.86 10.76 -6.54
C ASN A 73 4.12 10.10 -6.01
N ASP A 74 4.04 9.34 -4.93
CA ASP A 74 5.19 8.61 -4.37
C ASP A 74 5.73 7.59 -5.37
N ALA A 75 4.84 6.82 -6.00
CA ALA A 75 5.23 5.84 -7.01
C ALA A 75 5.90 6.51 -8.21
N ASN A 76 5.33 7.61 -8.69
CA ASN A 76 5.88 8.34 -9.84
C ASN A 76 7.24 8.96 -9.52
N ALA A 77 7.39 9.56 -8.34
CA ALA A 77 8.65 10.17 -7.91
C ALA A 77 9.76 9.14 -7.79
N TRP A 78 9.42 7.94 -7.37
CA TRP A 78 10.39 6.82 -7.28
C TRP A 78 10.72 6.21 -8.63
N GLY A 79 9.86 6.41 -9.64
CA GLY A 79 10.04 5.85 -10.98
C GLY A 79 9.57 4.40 -11.09
N ALA A 80 8.44 4.07 -10.47
CA ALA A 80 7.88 2.73 -10.53
C ALA A 80 7.60 2.30 -11.97
N ASP A 81 7.96 1.07 -12.29
CA ASP A 81 7.59 0.43 -13.57
C ASP A 81 6.20 -0.18 -13.48
N TYR A 82 5.83 -0.67 -12.29
CA TYR A 82 4.51 -1.27 -12.03
C TYR A 82 3.95 -0.73 -10.72
N PHE A 83 2.66 -0.50 -10.73
CA PHE A 83 1.89 -0.06 -9.56
C PHE A 83 0.83 -1.12 -9.26
N ILE A 84 0.95 -1.79 -8.12
CA ILE A 84 0.01 -2.84 -7.70
C ILE A 84 -0.75 -2.33 -6.48
N SER A 85 -2.06 -2.17 -6.62
CA SER A 85 -2.91 -1.72 -5.53
C SER A 85 -3.64 -2.91 -4.92
N ILE A 86 -3.56 -3.05 -3.60
CA ILE A 86 -4.15 -4.16 -2.86
C ILE A 86 -5.34 -3.65 -2.06
N HIS A 87 -6.48 -4.27 -2.30
CA HIS A 87 -7.72 -4.00 -1.58
C HIS A 87 -8.37 -5.31 -1.20
N THR A 88 -9.13 -5.31 -0.11
CA THR A 88 -9.95 -6.47 0.23
C THR A 88 -11.33 -6.33 -0.42
N TRP A 89 -11.91 -7.46 -0.73
CA TRP A 89 -13.27 -7.51 -1.26
C TRP A 89 -14.28 -7.42 -0.13
N ARG A 90 -15.33 -6.67 -0.34
CA ARG A 90 -16.43 -6.51 0.63
C ARG A 90 -17.59 -7.43 0.33
#